data_f3500265cba66e78f675a635a944e6a7
#
_entry.id   f3500265cba66e78f675a635a944e6a7
#
_cell.length_a   1.000
_cell.length_b   1.000
_cell.length_c   1.000
_cell.angle_alpha   90.00
_cell.angle_beta   90.00
_cell.angle_gamma   90.00
#
_symmetry.space_group_name_H-M   'P 1'
#
loop_
_entity.id
_entity.type
_entity.pdbx_description
1 polymer ?
#
loop_
_entity_poly.entity_id
_entity_poly.type
_entity_poly.pdbx_seq_one_letter_code
_entity_poly.pdbx_strand_id
1 'polypeptide(L)'
;IKAFENLSTPKEFVDETSAEIKRIWDLMNTSYDKFIRTTDDYHEKQVQKMFKKLYEQGDIYKGEYEGMYCTPCESFFTQSQLVDGKCPDCGREVQPAKEEAYFFKLSKYADRLIEHINTHPDFIQPESRKNEMMNNFLLPGLQDLCVSRTSFKWGIPVDFDPGHIVY
;
A
#
# COMPACT_ATOMS: atom_id res chain seq x y z
N ILE A 1 -3.81 -16.70 3.81
CA ILE A 1 -4.02 -17.90 2.98
C ILE A 1 -2.78 -18.79 3.08
N LYS A 2 -1.59 -18.38 2.61
CA LYS A 2 -0.36 -19.24 2.60
C LYS A 2 0.07 -19.72 3.99
N ALA A 3 -0.03 -18.90 5.03
CA ALA A 3 0.25 -19.33 6.40
C ALA A 3 -0.70 -20.45 6.84
N PHE A 4 -1.97 -20.35 6.47
CA PHE A 4 -2.99 -21.36 6.76
C PHE A 4 -2.70 -22.69 6.06
N GLU A 5 -2.26 -22.65 4.79
CA GLU A 5 -1.86 -23.83 4.01
C GLU A 5 -0.64 -24.53 4.64
N ASN A 6 0.22 -23.78 5.34
CA ASN A 6 1.39 -24.30 6.04
C ASN A 6 1.15 -24.59 7.53
N LEU A 7 -0.12 -24.59 8.00
CA LEU A 7 -0.49 -24.84 9.39
C LEU A 7 0.24 -23.95 10.41
N SER A 8 0.55 -22.70 10.03
CA SER A 8 1.25 -21.72 10.84
C SER A 8 0.44 -20.43 11.00
N THR A 9 0.81 -19.62 11.98
CA THR A 9 0.27 -18.27 12.09
C THR A 9 0.86 -17.36 11.01
N PRO A 10 0.19 -16.26 10.61
CA PRO A 10 0.78 -15.30 9.68
C PRO A 10 2.16 -14.80 10.12
N LYS A 11 2.35 -14.57 11.41
CA LYS A 11 3.63 -14.10 11.95
C LYS A 11 4.73 -15.16 11.81
N GLU A 12 4.50 -16.38 12.23
CA GLU A 12 5.46 -17.47 12.10
C GLU A 12 5.87 -17.69 10.64
N PHE A 13 4.90 -17.72 9.73
CA PHE A 13 5.16 -17.89 8.30
C PHE A 13 6.07 -16.79 7.73
N VAL A 14 5.79 -15.51 8.05
CA VAL A 14 6.64 -14.41 7.55
C VAL A 14 7.98 -14.34 8.27
N ASP A 15 8.08 -14.79 9.52
CA ASP A 15 9.34 -14.87 10.27
C ASP A 15 10.28 -15.89 9.60
N GLU A 16 9.79 -17.09 9.30
CA GLU A 16 10.57 -18.14 8.61
C GLU A 16 10.99 -17.70 7.21
N THR A 17 10.05 -17.17 6.41
CA THR A 17 10.33 -16.68 5.06
C THR A 17 11.38 -15.57 5.07
N SER A 18 11.27 -14.63 5.98
CA SER A 18 12.21 -13.52 6.14
C SER A 18 13.60 -13.99 6.57
N ALA A 19 13.66 -14.96 7.48
CA ALA A 19 14.93 -15.55 7.90
C ALA A 19 15.65 -16.24 6.73
N GLU A 20 14.92 -16.95 5.87
CA GLU A 20 15.49 -17.57 4.68
C GLU A 20 16.00 -16.54 3.66
N ILE A 21 15.25 -15.47 3.42
CA ILE A 21 15.70 -14.37 2.55
C ILE A 21 17.00 -13.75 3.09
N LYS A 22 17.04 -13.48 4.40
CA LYS A 22 18.24 -12.95 5.05
C LYS A 22 19.44 -13.91 4.90
N ARG A 23 19.22 -15.20 5.09
CA ARG A 23 20.26 -16.22 4.91
C ARG A 23 20.83 -16.22 3.47
N ILE A 24 19.96 -16.06 2.46
CA ILE A 24 20.39 -15.98 1.05
C ILE A 24 21.22 -14.71 0.82
N TRP A 25 20.83 -13.57 1.36
CA TRP A 25 21.58 -12.34 1.24
C TRP A 25 22.97 -12.44 1.91
N ASP A 26 23.03 -13.06 3.11
CA ASP A 26 24.28 -13.31 3.81
C ASP A 26 25.20 -14.25 2.99
N LEU A 27 24.62 -15.29 2.36
CA LEU A 27 25.34 -16.21 1.46
C LEU A 27 25.91 -15.49 0.22
N MET A 28 25.18 -14.52 -0.31
CA MET A 28 25.62 -13.71 -1.45
C MET A 28 26.58 -12.58 -1.05
N ASN A 29 27.01 -12.53 0.21
CA ASN A 29 27.86 -11.49 0.75
C ASN A 29 27.30 -10.07 0.54
N THR A 30 25.98 -9.92 0.63
CA THR A 30 25.31 -8.64 0.53
C THR A 30 25.55 -7.83 1.80
N SER A 31 26.13 -6.63 1.69
CA SER A 31 26.32 -5.74 2.84
C SER A 31 25.08 -4.87 3.05
N TYR A 32 24.58 -4.82 4.26
CA TYR A 32 23.48 -3.96 4.70
C TYR A 32 23.64 -3.61 6.18
N ASP A 33 23.26 -2.40 6.57
CA ASP A 33 23.33 -1.96 7.96
C ASP A 33 22.11 -2.42 8.77
N LYS A 34 20.96 -2.55 8.11
CA LYS A 34 19.71 -3.01 8.72
C LYS A 34 18.89 -3.86 7.75
N PHE A 35 18.32 -4.92 8.26
CA PHE A 35 17.30 -5.72 7.59
C PHE A 35 15.96 -5.45 8.25
N ILE A 36 15.22 -4.47 7.73
CA ILE A 36 13.96 -3.99 8.30
C ILE A 36 12.81 -4.84 7.77
N ARG A 37 11.91 -5.17 8.68
CA ARG A 37 10.67 -5.89 8.37
C ARG A 37 9.47 -5.02 8.71
N THR A 38 8.40 -5.10 7.92
CA THR A 38 7.16 -4.38 8.20
C THR A 38 6.42 -4.88 9.45
N THR A 39 6.84 -6.04 9.99
CA THR A 39 6.34 -6.64 11.23
C THR A 39 7.22 -6.32 12.45
N ASP A 40 8.25 -5.50 12.30
CA ASP A 40 9.06 -5.06 13.43
C ASP A 40 8.33 -3.99 14.25
N ASP A 41 8.27 -4.13 15.55
CA ASP A 41 7.59 -3.20 16.46
C ASP A 41 8.05 -1.74 16.24
N TYR A 42 9.34 -1.57 15.95
CA TYR A 42 9.89 -0.27 15.61
C TYR A 42 9.25 0.31 14.34
N HIS A 43 9.12 -0.50 13.29
CA HIS A 43 8.50 -0.10 12.03
C HIS A 43 7.02 0.26 12.25
N GLU A 44 6.28 -0.60 12.92
CA GLU A 44 4.85 -0.38 13.22
C GLU A 44 4.61 0.95 13.93
N LYS A 45 5.40 1.24 14.96
CA LYS A 45 5.32 2.51 15.70
C LYS A 45 5.60 3.73 14.83
N GLN A 46 6.55 3.64 13.88
CA GLN A 46 6.83 4.74 12.98
C GLN A 46 5.70 4.96 11.96
N VAL A 47 5.12 3.88 11.44
CA VAL A 47 3.96 3.94 10.55
C VAL A 47 2.77 4.58 11.27
N GLN A 48 2.44 4.14 12.48
CA GLN A 48 1.36 4.71 13.30
C GLN A 48 1.57 6.20 13.55
N LYS A 49 2.78 6.58 13.94
CA LYS A 49 3.15 8.00 14.17
C LYS A 49 2.98 8.85 12.91
N MET A 50 3.41 8.34 11.75
CA MET A 50 3.27 9.07 10.49
C MET A 50 1.81 9.16 10.07
N PHE A 51 1.06 8.08 10.17
CA PHE A 51 -0.37 8.06 9.84
C PHE A 51 -1.15 9.06 10.68
N LYS A 52 -0.93 9.07 12.00
CA LYS A 52 -1.54 10.02 12.93
C LYS A 52 -1.19 11.47 12.59
N LYS A 53 0.09 11.74 12.31
CA LYS A 53 0.54 13.08 11.91
C LYS A 53 -0.19 13.58 10.66
N LEU A 54 -0.30 12.76 9.63
CA LEU A 54 -1.01 13.13 8.40
C LEU A 54 -2.52 13.30 8.63
N TYR A 55 -3.10 12.50 9.52
CA TYR A 55 -4.50 12.66 9.91
C TYR A 55 -4.73 13.98 10.65
N GLU A 56 -3.90 14.34 11.64
CA GLU A 56 -3.96 15.59 12.37
C GLU A 56 -3.74 16.83 11.49
N GLN A 57 -2.95 16.69 10.41
CA GLN A 57 -2.75 17.72 9.40
C GLN A 57 -3.93 17.85 8.41
N GLY A 58 -4.91 16.93 8.46
CA GLY A 58 -6.03 16.89 7.54
C GLY A 58 -5.67 16.37 6.14
N ASP A 59 -4.51 15.71 6.01
CA ASP A 59 -4.06 15.05 4.78
C ASP A 59 -4.57 13.61 4.66
N ILE A 60 -5.04 13.03 5.76
CA ILE A 60 -5.81 11.78 5.78
C ILE A 60 -7.21 12.10 6.30
N TYR A 61 -8.22 11.53 5.66
CA TYR A 61 -9.63 11.67 6.05
C TYR A 61 -10.35 10.33 5.97
N LYS A 62 -11.42 10.20 6.72
CA LYS A 62 -12.26 9.01 6.75
C LYS A 62 -13.36 9.13 5.68
N GLY A 63 -13.58 8.07 4.94
CA GLY A 63 -14.57 7.98 3.88
C GLY A 63 -15.01 6.55 3.65
N GLU A 64 -15.77 6.34 2.58
CA GLU A 64 -16.21 5.01 2.18
C GLU A 64 -15.57 4.66 0.83
N TYR A 65 -15.00 3.47 0.77
CA TYR A 65 -14.52 2.88 -0.47
C TYR A 65 -15.60 1.96 -1.05
N GLU A 66 -15.98 2.22 -2.29
CA GLU A 66 -16.89 1.35 -3.04
C GLU A 66 -16.15 0.76 -4.23
N GLY A 67 -16.29 -0.53 -4.44
CA GLY A 67 -15.64 -1.20 -5.56
C GLY A 67 -16.08 -2.64 -5.71
N MET A 68 -15.50 -3.31 -6.68
CA MET A 68 -15.71 -4.73 -6.92
C MET A 68 -14.64 -5.52 -6.17
N TYR A 69 -15.04 -6.25 -5.16
CA TYR A 69 -14.14 -6.99 -4.27
C TYR A 69 -13.96 -8.43 -4.73
N CYS A 70 -12.71 -8.83 -4.85
CA CYS A 70 -12.33 -10.21 -5.07
C CYS A 70 -11.88 -10.83 -3.74
N THR A 71 -12.71 -11.69 -3.16
CA THR A 71 -12.41 -12.33 -1.87
C THR A 71 -11.12 -13.17 -1.90
N PRO A 72 -10.83 -13.97 -2.94
CA PRO A 72 -9.59 -14.76 -2.96
C PRO A 72 -8.31 -13.95 -3.12
N CYS A 73 -8.37 -12.78 -3.78
CA CYS A 73 -7.23 -11.88 -3.94
C CYS A 73 -7.17 -10.81 -2.85
N GLU A 74 -8.23 -10.71 -2.01
CA GLU A 74 -8.39 -9.67 -0.99
C GLU A 74 -8.17 -8.25 -1.55
N SER A 75 -8.66 -8.03 -2.78
CA SER A 75 -8.41 -6.81 -3.55
C SER A 75 -9.68 -6.20 -4.09
N PHE A 76 -9.72 -4.88 -4.08
CA PHE A 76 -10.76 -4.10 -4.74
C PHE A 76 -10.32 -3.68 -6.14
N PHE A 77 -11.27 -3.65 -7.03
CA PHE A 77 -11.10 -3.19 -8.41
C PHE A 77 -12.21 -2.21 -8.78
N THR A 78 -11.88 -1.26 -9.61
CA THR A 78 -12.89 -0.45 -10.28
C THR A 78 -13.56 -1.28 -11.38
N GLN A 79 -14.77 -0.90 -11.78
CA GLN A 79 -15.47 -1.60 -12.86
C GLN A 79 -14.66 -1.66 -14.17
N SER A 80 -13.86 -0.62 -14.44
CA SER A 80 -13.02 -0.54 -15.64
C SER A 80 -11.78 -1.45 -15.60
N GLN A 81 -11.37 -1.90 -14.43
CA GLN A 81 -10.23 -2.81 -14.26
C GLN A 81 -10.62 -4.28 -14.43
N LEU A 82 -11.93 -4.59 -14.41
CA LEU A 82 -12.38 -5.96 -14.57
C LEU A 82 -12.17 -6.47 -16.00
N VAL A 83 -11.80 -7.72 -16.14
CA VAL A 83 -11.69 -8.43 -17.41
C VAL A 83 -12.91 -9.34 -17.53
N ASP A 84 -13.78 -9.07 -18.50
CA ASP A 84 -15.07 -9.78 -18.69
C ASP A 84 -15.93 -9.83 -17.40
N GLY A 85 -15.91 -8.75 -16.61
CA GLY A 85 -16.64 -8.65 -15.35
C GLY A 85 -16.03 -9.44 -14.18
N LYS A 86 -14.80 -9.96 -14.35
CA LYS A 86 -14.09 -10.81 -13.38
C LYS A 86 -12.80 -10.15 -12.90
N CYS A 87 -12.27 -10.68 -11.81
CA CYS A 87 -11.00 -10.26 -11.24
C CYS A 87 -9.86 -10.37 -12.27
N PRO A 88 -9.11 -9.30 -12.54
CA PRO A 88 -8.01 -9.33 -13.51
C PRO A 88 -6.86 -10.24 -13.08
N ASP A 89 -6.67 -10.45 -11.77
CA ASP A 89 -5.54 -11.22 -11.23
C ASP A 89 -5.78 -12.72 -11.21
N CYS A 90 -7.01 -13.16 -10.90
CA CYS A 90 -7.29 -14.59 -10.70
C CYS A 90 -8.46 -15.11 -11.55
N GLY A 91 -9.14 -14.26 -12.33
CA GLY A 91 -10.25 -14.64 -13.21
C GLY A 91 -11.55 -15.04 -12.50
N ARG A 92 -11.63 -14.93 -11.18
CA ARG A 92 -12.81 -15.29 -10.38
C ARG A 92 -13.83 -14.16 -10.36
N GLU A 93 -15.06 -14.50 -9.99
CA GLU A 93 -16.13 -13.52 -9.82
C GLU A 93 -15.80 -12.54 -8.69
N VAL A 94 -16.20 -11.29 -8.88
CA VAL A 94 -16.09 -10.21 -7.91
C VAL A 94 -17.48 -9.79 -7.47
N GLN A 95 -17.59 -9.24 -6.27
CA GLN A 95 -18.85 -8.78 -5.70
C GLN A 95 -18.75 -7.28 -5.37
N PRO A 96 -19.84 -6.51 -5.54
CA PRO A 96 -19.88 -5.14 -5.05
C PRO A 96 -19.67 -5.15 -3.54
N ALA A 97 -18.76 -4.34 -3.07
CA ALA A 97 -18.50 -4.18 -1.65
C ALA A 97 -18.26 -2.73 -1.31
N LYS A 98 -18.64 -2.38 -0.07
CA LYS A 98 -18.49 -1.06 0.51
C LYS A 98 -17.78 -1.21 1.84
N GLU A 99 -16.73 -0.43 2.04
CA GLU A 99 -15.90 -0.50 3.22
C GLU A 99 -15.56 0.91 3.71
N GLU A 100 -15.72 1.16 5.00
CA GLU A 100 -15.20 2.37 5.62
C GLU A 100 -13.67 2.31 5.59
N ALA A 101 -13.05 3.39 5.14
CA ALA A 101 -11.60 3.46 4.99
C ALA A 101 -11.07 4.87 5.20
N TYR A 102 -9.78 4.97 5.49
CA TYR A 102 -9.04 6.22 5.44
C TYR A 102 -8.44 6.45 4.07
N PHE A 103 -8.46 7.71 3.62
CA PHE A 103 -7.93 8.16 2.34
C PHE A 103 -6.86 9.21 2.56
N PHE A 104 -5.74 9.07 1.86
CA PHE A 104 -4.71 10.10 1.79
C PHE A 104 -5.00 11.04 0.62
N LYS A 105 -5.07 12.36 0.89
CA LYS A 105 -5.31 13.42 -0.11
C LYS A 105 -4.10 13.61 -1.02
N LEU A 106 -3.78 12.59 -1.82
CA LEU A 106 -2.67 12.65 -2.76
C LEU A 106 -2.91 13.74 -3.83
N SER A 107 -4.16 13.97 -4.21
CA SER A 107 -4.59 15.01 -5.14
C SER A 107 -4.10 16.40 -4.76
N LYS A 108 -4.05 16.72 -3.45
CA LYS A 108 -3.55 17.99 -2.89
C LYS A 108 -2.09 18.29 -3.26
N TYR A 109 -1.32 17.26 -3.57
CA TYR A 109 0.14 17.36 -3.75
C TYR A 109 0.57 17.44 -5.21
N ALA A 110 -0.33 17.27 -6.18
CA ALA A 110 -0.01 17.21 -7.61
C ALA A 110 0.76 18.44 -8.10
N ASP A 111 0.22 19.64 -7.88
CA ASP A 111 0.85 20.89 -8.35
C ASP A 111 2.24 21.11 -7.74
N ARG A 112 2.39 20.82 -6.44
CA ARG A 112 3.69 20.94 -5.75
C ARG A 112 4.72 19.94 -6.28
N LEU A 113 4.29 18.73 -6.63
CA LEU A 113 5.16 17.72 -7.24
C LEU A 113 5.58 18.15 -8.64
N ILE A 114 4.65 18.65 -9.45
CA ILE A 114 4.93 19.16 -10.80
C ILE A 114 5.95 20.30 -10.75
N GLU A 115 5.73 21.27 -9.86
CA GLU A 115 6.66 22.38 -9.66
C GLU A 115 8.05 21.88 -9.22
N HIS A 116 8.10 20.98 -8.25
CA HIS A 116 9.35 20.41 -7.74
C HIS A 116 10.13 19.69 -8.84
N ILE A 117 9.46 18.82 -9.61
CA ILE A 117 10.09 18.07 -10.72
C ILE A 117 10.61 19.00 -11.81
N ASN A 118 9.88 20.08 -12.11
CA ASN A 118 10.29 21.04 -13.12
C ASN A 118 11.47 21.92 -12.67
N THR A 119 11.57 22.23 -11.39
CA THR A 119 12.66 23.04 -10.82
C THR A 119 13.88 22.23 -10.40
N HIS A 120 13.77 20.90 -10.35
CA HIS A 120 14.85 19.99 -9.99
C HIS A 120 15.02 18.91 -11.07
N PRO A 121 15.72 19.23 -12.19
CA PRO A 121 15.78 18.36 -13.36
C PRO A 121 16.37 16.97 -13.10
N ASP A 122 17.20 16.84 -12.06
CA ASP A 122 17.83 15.58 -11.67
C ASP A 122 17.01 14.74 -10.68
N PHE A 123 15.83 15.22 -10.26
CA PHE A 123 15.00 14.55 -9.26
C PHE A 123 14.47 13.19 -9.72
N ILE A 124 14.13 13.08 -11.02
CA ILE A 124 13.72 11.81 -11.63
C ILE A 124 14.62 11.51 -12.82
N GLN A 125 15.33 10.39 -12.76
CA GLN A 125 16.24 9.91 -13.80
C GLN A 125 15.87 8.46 -14.20
N PRO A 126 16.04 8.08 -15.47
CA PRO A 126 16.32 8.91 -16.63
C PRO A 126 15.10 9.76 -17.05
N GLU A 127 15.29 10.69 -17.99
CA GLU A 127 14.23 11.60 -18.47
C GLU A 127 12.97 10.87 -18.96
N SER A 128 13.11 9.67 -19.53
CA SER A 128 11.97 8.84 -19.94
C SER A 128 11.03 8.50 -18.75
N ARG A 129 11.58 8.29 -17.55
CA ARG A 129 10.80 8.04 -16.34
C ARG A 129 10.17 9.32 -15.80
N LYS A 130 10.86 10.45 -15.90
CA LYS A 130 10.26 11.77 -15.63
C LYS A 130 9.01 11.98 -16.50
N ASN A 131 9.16 11.78 -17.81
CA ASN A 131 8.06 11.96 -18.76
C ASN A 131 6.89 11.00 -18.49
N GLU A 132 7.17 9.75 -18.15
CA GLU A 132 6.15 8.77 -17.75
C GLU A 132 5.37 9.24 -16.50
N MET A 133 6.06 9.66 -15.45
CA MET A 133 5.44 10.15 -14.22
C MET A 133 4.62 11.42 -14.46
N MET A 134 5.15 12.36 -15.23
CA MET A 134 4.47 13.61 -15.56
C MET A 134 3.21 13.36 -16.38
N ASN A 135 3.32 12.63 -17.49
CA ASN A 135 2.23 12.52 -18.48
C ASN A 135 1.15 11.52 -18.05
N ASN A 136 1.51 10.43 -17.37
CA ASN A 136 0.57 9.37 -17.04
C ASN A 136 -0.11 9.56 -15.69
N PHE A 137 0.48 10.32 -14.78
CA PHE A 137 -0.02 10.46 -13.40
C PHE A 137 -0.25 11.90 -12.98
N LEU A 138 0.73 12.78 -13.11
CA LEU A 138 0.66 14.11 -12.50
C LEU A 138 -0.20 15.08 -13.33
N LEU A 139 0.01 15.18 -14.64
CA LEU A 139 -0.75 16.10 -15.50
C LEU A 139 -2.23 15.73 -15.65
N PRO A 140 -2.62 14.45 -15.71
CA PRO A 140 -4.03 14.07 -15.67
C PRO A 140 -4.71 14.33 -14.32
N GLY A 141 -3.94 14.57 -13.26
CA GLY A 141 -4.41 14.75 -11.89
C GLY A 141 -4.29 13.48 -11.05
N LEU A 142 -3.79 13.62 -9.82
CA LEU A 142 -3.69 12.54 -8.86
C LEU A 142 -5.04 12.27 -8.19
N GLN A 143 -5.33 11.00 -7.94
CA GLN A 143 -6.49 10.57 -7.16
C GLN A 143 -6.07 10.34 -5.70
N ASP A 144 -7.02 10.55 -4.77
CA ASP A 144 -6.79 10.22 -3.37
C ASP A 144 -6.67 8.71 -3.20
N LEU A 145 -5.75 8.30 -2.33
CA LEU A 145 -5.43 6.90 -2.12
C LEU A 145 -6.10 6.34 -0.87
N CYS A 146 -6.75 5.19 -1.00
CA CYS A 146 -7.20 4.42 0.13
C CYS A 146 -5.99 3.86 0.88
N VAL A 147 -5.86 4.21 2.18
CA VAL A 147 -4.69 3.87 3.01
C VAL A 147 -5.04 3.04 4.25
N SER A 148 -6.27 2.55 4.34
CA SER A 148 -6.65 1.61 5.39
C SER A 148 -7.68 0.59 4.91
N ARG A 149 -7.83 -0.50 5.68
CA ARG A 149 -8.79 -1.57 5.48
C ARG A 149 -9.40 -1.99 6.80
N THR A 150 -10.64 -2.52 6.76
CA THR A 150 -11.34 -3.14 7.89
C THR A 150 -11.62 -4.62 7.66
N SER A 151 -11.50 -5.09 6.43
CA SER A 151 -11.86 -6.45 6.00
C SER A 151 -10.96 -7.56 6.54
N PHE A 152 -9.77 -7.22 7.05
CA PHE A 152 -8.84 -8.17 7.66
C PHE A 152 -8.16 -7.57 8.90
N LYS A 153 -7.60 -8.46 9.75
CA LYS A 153 -7.02 -8.08 11.05
C LYS A 153 -5.48 -8.16 11.10
N TRP A 154 -4.85 -8.69 10.05
CA TRP A 154 -3.41 -8.81 9.98
C TRP A 154 -2.80 -7.57 9.36
N GLY A 155 -1.97 -6.86 10.12
CA GLY A 155 -1.29 -5.64 9.68
C GLY A 155 -1.11 -4.65 10.82
N ILE A 156 -0.72 -3.43 10.51
CA ILE A 156 -0.46 -2.36 11.48
C ILE A 156 -1.80 -1.67 11.81
N PRO A 157 -2.30 -1.76 13.04
CA PRO A 157 -3.54 -1.09 13.42
C PRO A 157 -3.34 0.42 13.44
N VAL A 158 -4.37 1.17 13.03
CA VAL A 158 -4.43 2.61 13.26
C VAL A 158 -4.59 2.84 14.76
N ASP A 159 -3.65 3.53 15.41
CA ASP A 159 -3.56 3.62 16.88
C ASP A 159 -4.78 4.29 17.53
N PHE A 160 -5.38 5.27 16.87
CA PHE A 160 -6.58 5.98 17.34
C PHE A 160 -7.89 5.38 16.81
N ASP A 161 -7.84 4.40 15.91
CA ASP A 161 -9.01 3.67 15.37
C ASP A 161 -8.64 2.21 15.06
N PRO A 162 -8.52 1.34 16.09
CA PRO A 162 -7.99 -0.02 15.96
C PRO A 162 -8.82 -0.96 15.09
N GLY A 163 -10.02 -0.54 14.65
CA GLY A 163 -10.83 -1.27 13.67
C GLY A 163 -10.23 -1.23 12.26
N HIS A 164 -9.33 -0.28 12.00
CA HIS A 164 -8.66 -0.10 10.72
C HIS A 164 -7.22 -0.60 10.77
N ILE A 165 -6.81 -1.25 9.70
CA ILE A 165 -5.43 -1.67 9.45
C ILE A 165 -4.85 -0.77 8.37
N VAL A 166 -3.64 -0.25 8.59
CA VAL A 166 -2.92 0.56 7.60
C VAL A 166 -2.59 -0.31 6.38
N TYR A 167 -2.93 0.22 5.23
CA TYR A 167 -2.78 -0.46 3.94
C TYR A 167 -1.79 0.28 3.05
#